data_57cee4b14eba321e183c848d1a8bb8f4
#
_entry.id   57cee4b14eba321e183c848d1a8bb8f4
#
_cell.length_a   1.000
_cell.length_b   1.000
_cell.length_c   1.000
_cell.angle_alpha   90.00
_cell.angle_beta   90.00
_cell.angle_gamma   90.00
#
_symmetry.space_group_name_H-M   'P 1'
#
loop_
_entity.id
_entity.type
_entity.pdbx_description
1 polymer ?
#
loop_
_entity_poly.entity_id
_entity_poly.type
_entity_poly.pdbx_seq_one_letter_code
_entity_poly.pdbx_strand_id
1 'polypeptide(L)'
;LYIVEKGNTVQNVADLKGKTIYTTGKGTTPEYTLKYLLKKAGLDAEKDVNIEFKSEASEAATMLASSDSGAVAMLPQPYVTTVMAANSDVRIALDVTKEWENLSTDGSTGVTGVIAVNADYYEKNKAAVAKFMEEYENSVDFVNSNVDTAAEYVEEFGIFKAAVAKKAIPYCNITFIKSNEMKTRINQYLTILYESNPSSVGGSMPDDNFYAE
;
A
#
# COMPACT_ATOMS: atom_id res chain seq x y z
N LEU A 1 2.09 0.32 -2.51
CA LEU A 1 2.12 1.73 -2.93
C LEU A 1 3.47 2.06 -3.57
N TYR A 2 3.47 2.98 -4.52
CA TYR A 2 4.66 3.41 -5.25
C TYR A 2 4.63 4.92 -5.46
N ILE A 3 5.77 5.58 -5.34
CA ILE A 3 5.96 6.92 -5.86
C ILE A 3 6.28 6.78 -7.34
N VAL A 4 5.44 7.38 -8.17
CA VAL A 4 5.52 7.36 -9.64
C VAL A 4 5.80 8.77 -10.12
N GLU A 5 6.72 8.93 -11.03
CA GLU A 5 7.14 10.22 -11.56
C GLU A 5 7.03 10.25 -13.09
N LYS A 6 6.59 11.38 -13.63
CA LYS A 6 6.76 11.71 -15.05
C LYS A 6 8.08 12.45 -15.22
N GLY A 7 9.12 11.73 -15.58
CA GLY A 7 10.50 12.23 -15.65
C GLY A 7 11.49 11.37 -14.88
N ASN A 8 12.60 11.95 -14.43
CA ASN A 8 13.68 11.23 -13.75
C ASN A 8 14.43 12.10 -12.73
N THR A 9 13.72 12.79 -11.86
CA THR A 9 14.31 13.71 -10.87
C THR A 9 14.26 13.16 -9.44
N VAL A 10 13.37 12.19 -9.16
CA VAL A 10 13.21 11.57 -7.84
C VAL A 10 14.02 10.28 -7.78
N GLN A 11 15.05 10.24 -6.94
CA GLN A 11 15.89 9.07 -6.70
C GLN A 11 15.79 8.56 -5.25
N ASN A 12 15.31 9.40 -4.33
CA ASN A 12 15.06 9.09 -2.93
C ASN A 12 13.94 9.98 -2.38
N VAL A 13 13.48 9.73 -1.15
CA VAL A 13 12.35 10.46 -0.55
C VAL A 13 12.65 11.95 -0.37
N ALA A 14 13.90 12.35 -0.13
CA ALA A 14 14.26 13.76 0.04
C ALA A 14 14.09 14.58 -1.25
N ASP A 15 14.16 13.95 -2.43
CA ASP A 15 13.95 14.61 -3.72
C ASP A 15 12.49 15.02 -3.95
N LEU A 16 11.57 14.63 -3.06
CA LEU A 16 10.18 15.08 -3.08
C LEU A 16 10.01 16.53 -2.62
N LYS A 17 11.05 17.14 -2.04
CA LYS A 17 11.00 18.54 -1.60
C LYS A 17 10.60 19.48 -2.74
N GLY A 18 9.61 20.35 -2.48
CA GLY A 18 9.08 21.31 -3.43
C GLY A 18 8.13 20.73 -4.48
N LYS A 19 7.86 19.40 -4.44
CA LYS A 19 6.99 18.77 -5.44
C LYS A 19 5.53 18.76 -5.01
N THR A 20 4.65 18.72 -6.01
CA THR A 20 3.24 18.36 -5.82
C THR A 20 3.12 16.84 -5.98
N ILE A 21 2.48 16.18 -4.99
CA ILE A 21 2.28 14.73 -4.95
C ILE A 21 0.78 14.45 -5.02
N TYR A 22 0.33 13.90 -6.13
CA TYR A 22 -1.05 13.44 -6.29
C TYR A 22 -1.23 12.09 -5.60
N THR A 23 -2.24 11.95 -4.74
CA THR A 23 -2.53 10.69 -4.04
C THR A 23 -4.00 10.58 -3.68
N THR A 24 -4.38 9.49 -3.01
CA THR A 24 -5.72 9.24 -2.49
C THR A 24 -5.68 8.96 -0.99
N GLY A 25 -6.83 8.76 -0.37
CA GLY A 25 -6.91 8.23 0.98
C GLY A 25 -6.56 9.23 2.07
N LYS A 26 -7.04 10.49 1.96
CA LYS A 26 -6.93 11.49 3.03
C LYS A 26 -7.53 10.95 4.33
N GLY A 27 -6.78 11.02 5.42
CA GLY A 27 -7.16 10.48 6.74
C GLY A 27 -7.00 8.95 6.86
N THR A 28 -6.34 8.30 5.90
CA THR A 28 -6.17 6.85 5.89
C THR A 28 -4.72 6.43 5.62
N THR A 29 -4.46 5.13 5.49
CA THR A 29 -3.14 4.53 5.28
C THR A 29 -2.25 5.26 4.27
N PRO A 30 -2.70 5.64 3.05
CA PRO A 30 -1.81 6.31 2.10
C PRO A 30 -1.26 7.64 2.63
N GLU A 31 -2.09 8.47 3.25
CA GLU A 31 -1.62 9.74 3.81
C GLU A 31 -0.61 9.52 4.94
N TYR A 32 -0.93 8.64 5.91
CA TYR A 32 -0.03 8.39 7.04
C TYR A 32 1.30 7.80 6.58
N THR A 33 1.26 6.88 5.62
CA THR A 33 2.47 6.30 5.03
C THR A 33 3.35 7.37 4.37
N LEU A 34 2.76 8.23 3.54
CA LEU A 34 3.51 9.32 2.90
C LEU A 34 4.11 10.28 3.93
N LYS A 35 3.31 10.71 4.91
CA LYS A 35 3.78 11.61 5.99
C LYS A 35 4.89 10.98 6.83
N TYR A 36 4.81 9.68 7.10
CA TYR A 36 5.87 8.94 7.79
C TYR A 36 7.19 8.97 7.00
N LEU A 37 7.15 8.63 5.71
CA LEU A 37 8.35 8.65 4.86
C LEU A 37 8.96 10.05 4.77
N LEU A 38 8.15 11.07 4.53
CA LEU A 38 8.61 12.46 4.48
C LEU A 38 9.29 12.87 5.78
N LYS A 39 8.66 12.60 6.94
CA LYS A 39 9.22 12.89 8.26
C LYS A 39 10.56 12.17 8.49
N LYS A 40 10.66 10.89 8.13
CA LYS A 40 11.90 10.12 8.25
C LYS A 40 13.02 10.64 7.34
N ALA A 41 12.67 11.20 6.18
CA ALA A 41 13.61 11.87 5.29
C ALA A 41 13.92 13.33 5.69
N GLY A 42 13.41 13.80 6.82
CA GLY A 42 13.63 15.16 7.30
C GLY A 42 12.78 16.24 6.62
N LEU A 43 11.69 15.85 5.95
CA LEU A 43 10.77 16.76 5.30
C LEU A 43 9.50 16.98 6.14
N ASP A 44 9.02 18.23 6.16
CA ASP A 44 7.74 18.61 6.73
C ASP A 44 6.64 18.48 5.64
N ALA A 45 5.69 17.57 5.85
CA ALA A 45 4.63 17.30 4.88
C ALA A 45 3.71 18.50 4.60
N GLU A 46 3.66 19.50 5.49
CA GLU A 46 2.80 20.69 5.34
C GLU A 46 3.56 21.89 4.74
N LYS A 47 4.92 21.83 4.69
CA LYS A 47 5.74 22.97 4.24
C LYS A 47 6.65 22.64 3.07
N ASP A 48 7.19 21.40 3.04
CA ASP A 48 8.21 21.02 2.08
C ASP A 48 7.66 20.37 0.82
N VAL A 49 6.38 19.94 0.83
CA VAL A 49 5.68 19.32 -0.30
C VAL A 49 4.25 19.86 -0.39
N ASN A 50 3.63 19.73 -1.57
CA ASN A 50 2.20 19.98 -1.75
C ASN A 50 1.49 18.63 -1.98
N ILE A 51 0.68 18.17 -1.03
CA ILE A 51 -0.05 16.90 -1.18
C ILE A 51 -1.48 17.20 -1.66
N GLU A 52 -1.79 16.74 -2.87
CA GLU A 52 -3.12 16.86 -3.46
C GLU A 52 -3.86 15.52 -3.41
N PHE A 53 -4.90 15.47 -2.57
CA PHE A 53 -5.74 14.27 -2.46
C PHE A 53 -6.82 14.26 -3.54
N LYS A 54 -6.92 13.15 -4.25
CA LYS A 54 -7.97 12.84 -5.22
C LYS A 54 -8.94 11.81 -4.64
N SER A 55 -10.15 11.77 -5.20
CA SER A 55 -11.17 10.82 -4.74
C SER A 55 -10.81 9.38 -5.07
N GLU A 56 -10.22 9.17 -6.26
CA GLU A 56 -9.89 7.84 -6.80
C GLU A 56 -8.45 7.78 -7.33
N ALA A 57 -7.85 6.59 -7.27
CA ALA A 57 -6.49 6.38 -7.78
C ALA A 57 -6.39 6.60 -9.30
N SER A 58 -7.47 6.35 -10.05
CA SER A 58 -7.58 6.67 -11.48
C SER A 58 -7.48 8.16 -11.76
N GLU A 59 -8.05 9.00 -10.90
CA GLU A 59 -7.98 10.46 -11.00
C GLU A 59 -6.54 10.94 -10.76
N ALA A 60 -5.89 10.45 -9.69
CA ALA A 60 -4.49 10.77 -9.40
C ALA A 60 -3.55 10.33 -10.53
N ALA A 61 -3.78 9.15 -11.12
CA ALA A 61 -3.02 8.68 -12.28
C ALA A 61 -3.24 9.57 -13.53
N THR A 62 -4.47 10.03 -13.75
CA THR A 62 -4.80 10.95 -14.85
C THR A 62 -4.11 12.31 -14.68
N MET A 63 -4.11 12.85 -13.44
CA MET A 63 -3.40 14.09 -13.12
C MET A 63 -1.91 13.96 -13.39
N LEU A 64 -1.27 12.87 -12.95
CA LEU A 64 0.13 12.61 -13.25
C LEU A 64 0.40 12.58 -14.76
N ALA A 65 -0.41 11.83 -15.52
CA ALA A 65 -0.22 11.66 -16.96
C ALA A 65 -0.35 12.98 -17.75
N SER A 66 -1.29 13.85 -17.32
CA SER A 66 -1.58 15.14 -17.97
C SER A 66 -0.68 16.28 -17.50
N SER A 67 0.06 16.11 -16.41
CA SER A 67 0.97 17.12 -15.87
C SER A 67 2.27 17.22 -16.69
N ASP A 68 3.02 18.30 -16.45
CA ASP A 68 4.35 18.49 -17.02
C ASP A 68 5.38 17.50 -16.43
N SER A 69 6.57 17.46 -17.04
CA SER A 69 7.70 16.68 -16.53
C SER A 69 8.06 17.11 -15.09
N GLY A 70 8.36 16.14 -14.24
CA GLY A 70 8.62 16.34 -12.82
C GLY A 70 7.40 16.18 -11.89
N ALA A 71 6.21 15.95 -12.46
CA ALA A 71 5.03 15.62 -11.68
C ALA A 71 5.17 14.24 -11.00
N VAL A 72 4.62 14.13 -9.79
CA VAL A 72 4.73 12.96 -8.93
C VAL A 72 3.35 12.52 -8.45
N ALA A 73 3.13 11.22 -8.38
CA ALA A 73 1.96 10.66 -7.71
C ALA A 73 2.36 9.49 -6.79
N MET A 74 1.60 9.26 -5.74
CA MET A 74 1.66 8.01 -4.97
C MET A 74 0.44 7.17 -5.30
N LEU A 75 0.66 6.03 -5.94
CA LEU A 75 -0.39 5.17 -6.50
C LEU A 75 -0.25 3.72 -6.05
N PRO A 76 -1.37 3.00 -5.91
CA PRO A 76 -1.37 1.54 -5.76
C PRO A 76 -1.26 0.84 -7.13
N GLN A 77 -0.89 -0.44 -7.11
CA GLN A 77 -1.18 -1.33 -8.22
C GLN A 77 -2.70 -1.63 -8.31
N PRO A 78 -3.25 -1.81 -9.50
CA PRO A 78 -2.60 -1.82 -10.80
C PRO A 78 -2.56 -0.45 -11.53
N TYR A 79 -2.91 0.64 -10.86
CA TYR A 79 -2.93 1.98 -11.48
C TYR A 79 -1.53 2.43 -11.93
N VAL A 80 -0.48 2.06 -11.19
CA VAL A 80 0.92 2.27 -11.61
C VAL A 80 1.18 1.60 -12.96
N THR A 81 0.85 0.31 -13.08
CA THR A 81 1.02 -0.44 -14.33
C THR A 81 0.22 0.19 -15.47
N THR A 82 -1.00 0.64 -15.20
CA THR A 82 -1.88 1.26 -16.20
C THR A 82 -1.30 2.59 -16.71
N VAL A 83 -0.88 3.48 -15.81
CA VAL A 83 -0.35 4.80 -16.23
C VAL A 83 0.99 4.66 -16.96
N MET A 84 1.85 3.75 -16.53
CA MET A 84 3.11 3.46 -17.24
C MET A 84 2.90 2.84 -18.62
N ALA A 85 1.86 2.03 -18.80
CA ALA A 85 1.51 1.48 -20.11
C ALA A 85 0.96 2.54 -21.06
N ALA A 86 0.30 3.57 -20.53
CA ALA A 86 -0.28 4.68 -21.30
C ALA A 86 0.72 5.81 -21.61
N ASN A 87 1.79 5.95 -20.82
CA ASN A 87 2.78 7.03 -20.95
C ASN A 87 4.18 6.52 -20.59
N SER A 88 5.04 6.46 -21.61
CA SER A 88 6.43 5.99 -21.50
C SER A 88 7.35 6.88 -20.67
N ASP A 89 6.96 8.15 -20.44
CA ASP A 89 7.73 9.09 -19.63
C ASP A 89 7.48 8.90 -18.13
N VAL A 90 6.50 8.05 -17.79
CA VAL A 90 6.15 7.71 -16.41
C VAL A 90 6.91 6.47 -15.95
N ARG A 91 7.52 6.56 -14.78
CA ARG A 91 8.28 5.45 -14.16
C ARG A 91 7.92 5.28 -12.69
N ILE A 92 8.19 4.12 -12.13
CA ILE A 92 8.30 3.94 -10.68
C ILE A 92 9.59 4.64 -10.25
N ALA A 93 9.46 5.66 -9.41
CA ALA A 93 10.59 6.35 -8.80
C ALA A 93 11.01 5.64 -7.50
N LEU A 94 10.05 5.37 -6.60
CA LEU A 94 10.31 4.72 -5.30
C LEU A 94 9.27 3.63 -5.03
N ASP A 95 9.73 2.53 -4.45
CA ASP A 95 8.88 1.52 -3.83
C ASP A 95 8.65 1.91 -2.37
N VAL A 96 7.42 2.28 -2.03
CA VAL A 96 7.06 2.81 -0.70
C VAL A 96 7.37 1.81 0.42
N THR A 97 7.19 0.51 0.19
CA THR A 97 7.51 -0.53 1.17
C THR A 97 9.02 -0.58 1.44
N LYS A 98 9.83 -0.57 0.37
CA LYS A 98 11.30 -0.57 0.50
C LYS A 98 11.82 0.70 1.16
N GLU A 99 11.27 1.86 0.79
CA GLU A 99 11.65 3.12 1.43
C GLU A 99 11.28 3.13 2.92
N TRP A 100 10.12 2.57 3.28
CA TRP A 100 9.75 2.41 4.68
C TRP A 100 10.75 1.53 5.44
N GLU A 101 11.06 0.36 4.91
CA GLU A 101 11.99 -0.59 5.52
C GLU A 101 13.41 0.00 5.66
N ASN A 102 13.87 0.75 4.65
CA ASN A 102 15.17 1.42 4.67
C ASN A 102 15.25 2.55 5.73
N LEU A 103 14.16 3.26 5.95
CA LEU A 103 14.09 4.40 6.87
C LEU A 103 13.65 3.99 8.29
N SER A 104 13.09 2.79 8.43
CA SER A 104 12.68 2.23 9.71
C SER A 104 13.90 1.78 10.52
N THR A 105 13.91 2.10 11.82
CA THR A 105 14.96 1.67 12.77
C THR A 105 14.49 0.56 13.69
N ASP A 106 13.21 0.19 13.63
CA ASP A 106 12.54 -0.79 14.49
C ASP A 106 12.08 -2.06 13.75
N GLY A 107 12.45 -2.16 12.45
CA GLY A 107 12.04 -3.27 11.59
C GLY A 107 10.58 -3.25 11.18
N SER A 108 9.88 -2.12 11.40
CA SER A 108 8.49 -1.96 10.94
C SER A 108 8.41 -1.94 9.42
N THR A 109 7.25 -2.33 8.90
CA THR A 109 6.90 -2.26 7.47
C THR A 109 5.50 -1.70 7.30
N GLY A 110 5.20 -1.19 6.11
CA GLY A 110 3.85 -0.74 5.79
C GLY A 110 2.88 -1.92 5.67
N VAL A 111 1.76 -1.85 6.40
CA VAL A 111 0.66 -2.83 6.30
C VAL A 111 -0.48 -2.20 5.50
N THR A 112 -0.80 -2.76 4.34
CA THR A 112 -1.83 -2.21 3.44
C THR A 112 -3.14 -2.98 3.45
N GLY A 113 -3.15 -4.22 3.91
CA GLY A 113 -4.35 -5.05 3.98
C GLY A 113 -4.27 -6.06 5.12
N VAL A 114 -5.42 -6.34 5.70
CA VAL A 114 -5.57 -7.34 6.76
C VAL A 114 -6.88 -8.10 6.56
N ILE A 115 -6.94 -9.33 7.05
CA ILE A 115 -8.19 -10.06 7.22
C ILE A 115 -8.72 -9.75 8.62
N ALA A 116 -9.94 -9.23 8.70
CA ALA A 116 -10.64 -9.01 9.95
C ALA A 116 -11.83 -9.97 10.07
N VAL A 117 -12.00 -10.51 11.24
CA VAL A 117 -13.14 -11.40 11.57
C VAL A 117 -13.89 -10.84 12.77
N ASN A 118 -15.22 -10.94 12.77
CA ASN A 118 -16.03 -10.59 13.94
C ASN A 118 -15.68 -11.51 15.10
N ALA A 119 -15.42 -10.97 16.30
CA ALA A 119 -14.97 -11.74 17.46
C ALA A 119 -15.97 -12.84 17.88
N ASP A 120 -17.28 -12.53 17.91
CA ASP A 120 -18.30 -13.52 18.26
C ASP A 120 -18.42 -14.64 17.23
N TYR A 121 -18.20 -14.31 15.95
CA TYR A 121 -18.17 -15.32 14.90
C TYR A 121 -16.93 -16.20 15.03
N TYR A 122 -15.76 -15.60 15.27
CA TYR A 122 -14.50 -16.31 15.48
C TYR A 122 -14.63 -17.34 16.60
N GLU A 123 -15.11 -16.92 17.79
CA GLU A 123 -15.25 -17.82 18.95
C GLU A 123 -16.18 -19.00 18.68
N LYS A 124 -17.25 -18.80 17.90
CA LYS A 124 -18.23 -19.84 17.59
C LYS A 124 -17.84 -20.73 16.42
N ASN A 125 -16.88 -20.30 15.58
CA ASN A 125 -16.58 -20.93 14.29
C ASN A 125 -15.07 -21.11 14.05
N LYS A 126 -14.27 -21.35 15.08
CA LYS A 126 -12.80 -21.44 14.98
C LYS A 126 -12.33 -22.39 13.85
N ALA A 127 -12.97 -23.55 13.71
CA ALA A 127 -12.62 -24.51 12.66
C ALA A 127 -12.88 -23.98 11.24
N ALA A 128 -13.97 -23.22 11.05
CA ALA A 128 -14.29 -22.62 9.75
C ALA A 128 -13.31 -21.50 9.40
N VAL A 129 -12.93 -20.68 10.40
CA VAL A 129 -11.92 -19.62 10.20
C VAL A 129 -10.56 -20.24 9.90
N ALA A 130 -10.15 -21.28 10.63
CA ALA A 130 -8.88 -21.97 10.35
C ALA A 130 -8.84 -22.55 8.92
N LYS A 131 -9.96 -23.18 8.47
CA LYS A 131 -10.06 -23.68 7.10
C LYS A 131 -10.01 -22.57 6.05
N PHE A 132 -10.70 -21.44 6.30
CA PHE A 132 -10.61 -20.26 5.44
C PHE A 132 -9.18 -19.75 5.33
N MET A 133 -8.45 -19.65 6.44
CA MET A 133 -7.07 -19.16 6.44
C MET A 133 -6.12 -20.10 5.68
N GLU A 134 -6.32 -21.43 5.77
CA GLU A 134 -5.59 -22.41 4.95
C GLU A 134 -5.82 -22.20 3.45
N GLU A 135 -7.09 -22.07 3.04
CA GLU A 135 -7.45 -21.84 1.63
C GLU A 135 -6.97 -20.47 1.12
N TYR A 136 -6.96 -19.46 1.99
CA TYR A 136 -6.44 -18.15 1.66
C TYR A 136 -4.92 -18.17 1.45
N GLU A 137 -4.16 -18.86 2.32
CA GLU A 137 -2.72 -19.09 2.17
C GLU A 137 -2.44 -19.79 0.82
N ASN A 138 -3.17 -20.88 0.51
CA ASN A 138 -3.06 -21.58 -0.77
C ASN A 138 -3.35 -20.66 -1.98
N SER A 139 -4.34 -19.76 -1.84
CA SER A 139 -4.67 -18.79 -2.91
C SER A 139 -3.56 -17.76 -3.11
N VAL A 140 -2.94 -17.27 -2.03
CA VAL A 140 -1.79 -16.36 -2.11
C VAL A 140 -0.61 -17.04 -2.83
N ASP A 141 -0.29 -18.27 -2.45
CA ASP A 141 0.76 -19.07 -3.07
C ASP A 141 0.47 -19.33 -4.56
N PHE A 142 -0.79 -19.66 -4.88
CA PHE A 142 -1.22 -19.86 -6.26
C PHE A 142 -1.01 -18.61 -7.11
N VAL A 143 -1.48 -17.45 -6.65
CA VAL A 143 -1.37 -16.18 -7.38
C VAL A 143 0.09 -15.83 -7.65
N ASN A 144 0.96 -15.98 -6.66
CA ASN A 144 2.37 -15.68 -6.79
C ASN A 144 3.13 -16.66 -7.69
N SER A 145 2.71 -17.93 -7.70
CA SER A 145 3.37 -19.00 -8.47
C SER A 145 2.82 -19.16 -9.89
N ASN A 146 1.58 -18.68 -10.16
CA ASN A 146 0.88 -18.89 -11.41
C ASN A 146 0.32 -17.56 -11.96
N VAL A 147 1.18 -16.56 -12.08
CA VAL A 147 0.80 -15.16 -12.42
C VAL A 147 -0.06 -15.09 -13.69
N ASP A 148 0.25 -15.87 -14.71
CA ASP A 148 -0.49 -15.87 -15.99
C ASP A 148 -1.94 -16.32 -15.81
N THR A 149 -2.15 -17.47 -15.17
CA THR A 149 -3.48 -17.99 -14.87
C THR A 149 -4.24 -17.11 -13.88
N ALA A 150 -3.55 -16.59 -12.85
CA ALA A 150 -4.15 -15.65 -11.91
C ALA A 150 -4.63 -14.36 -12.62
N ALA A 151 -3.87 -13.86 -13.59
CA ALA A 151 -4.27 -12.71 -14.40
C ALA A 151 -5.51 -12.98 -15.27
N GLU A 152 -5.64 -14.20 -15.80
CA GLU A 152 -6.83 -14.62 -16.53
C GLU A 152 -8.08 -14.63 -15.61
N TYR A 153 -7.95 -15.16 -14.37
CA TYR A 153 -9.04 -15.09 -13.39
C TYR A 153 -9.39 -13.66 -12.99
N VAL A 154 -8.40 -12.77 -12.83
CA VAL A 154 -8.66 -11.35 -12.56
C VAL A 154 -9.52 -10.71 -13.66
N GLU A 155 -9.30 -11.06 -14.94
CA GLU A 155 -10.14 -10.59 -16.05
C GLU A 155 -11.49 -11.28 -16.08
N GLU A 156 -11.56 -12.58 -15.84
CA GLU A 156 -12.82 -13.34 -15.79
C GLU A 156 -13.78 -12.78 -14.73
N PHE A 157 -13.26 -12.40 -13.56
CA PHE A 157 -14.03 -11.75 -12.50
C PHE A 157 -14.27 -10.25 -12.72
N GLY A 158 -13.84 -9.69 -13.85
CA GLY A 158 -14.08 -8.29 -14.21
C GLY A 158 -13.32 -7.27 -13.37
N ILE A 159 -12.24 -7.67 -12.73
CA ILE A 159 -11.44 -6.80 -11.84
C ILE A 159 -10.55 -5.89 -12.69
N PHE A 160 -9.67 -6.47 -13.51
CA PHE A 160 -8.81 -5.78 -14.49
C PHE A 160 -8.56 -6.67 -15.71
N LYS A 161 -8.08 -6.04 -16.81
CA LYS A 161 -7.65 -6.81 -17.99
C LYS A 161 -6.45 -7.69 -17.67
N ALA A 162 -6.42 -8.92 -18.16
CA ALA A 162 -5.36 -9.90 -17.91
C ALA A 162 -3.97 -9.35 -18.24
N ALA A 163 -3.82 -8.61 -19.34
CA ALA A 163 -2.56 -7.99 -19.73
C ALA A 163 -2.03 -6.96 -18.73
N VAL A 164 -2.91 -6.27 -18.00
CA VAL A 164 -2.55 -5.35 -16.90
C VAL A 164 -2.25 -6.15 -15.63
N ALA A 165 -3.14 -7.08 -15.27
CA ALA A 165 -3.01 -7.91 -14.07
C ALA A 165 -1.69 -8.70 -14.07
N LYS A 166 -1.34 -9.32 -15.20
CA LYS A 166 -0.07 -10.05 -15.36
C LYS A 166 1.16 -9.21 -15.02
N LYS A 167 1.16 -7.95 -15.43
CA LYS A 167 2.27 -7.02 -15.14
C LYS A 167 2.23 -6.47 -13.71
N ALA A 168 1.03 -6.33 -13.14
CA ALA A 168 0.83 -5.71 -11.83
C ALA A 168 1.03 -6.69 -10.66
N ILE A 169 0.59 -7.94 -10.78
CA ILE A 169 0.61 -8.96 -9.70
C ILE A 169 1.98 -9.04 -9.01
N PRO A 170 3.14 -9.10 -9.72
CA PRO A 170 4.45 -9.17 -9.07
C PRO A 170 4.79 -7.95 -8.19
N TYR A 171 4.08 -6.85 -8.35
CA TYR A 171 4.26 -5.60 -7.60
C TYR A 171 3.12 -5.31 -6.62
N CYS A 172 2.16 -6.23 -6.46
CA CYS A 172 1.04 -6.05 -5.53
C CYS A 172 1.42 -6.38 -4.08
N ASN A 173 2.61 -6.94 -3.83
CA ASN A 173 3.05 -7.41 -2.51
C ASN A 173 2.02 -8.34 -1.86
N ILE A 174 1.45 -9.27 -2.65
CA ILE A 174 0.49 -10.26 -2.16
C ILE A 174 1.23 -11.24 -1.26
N THR A 175 0.91 -11.20 0.02
CA THR A 175 1.59 -12.02 1.04
C THR A 175 0.60 -12.51 2.09
N PHE A 176 0.93 -13.62 2.72
CA PHE A 176 0.19 -14.19 3.83
C PHE A 176 1.08 -14.25 5.06
N ILE A 177 0.71 -13.51 6.09
CA ILE A 177 1.45 -13.42 7.34
C ILE A 177 0.47 -13.70 8.48
N LYS A 178 0.83 -14.61 9.39
CA LYS A 178 -0.01 -15.09 10.49
C LYS A 178 0.73 -15.12 11.81
N SER A 179 0.00 -15.39 12.88
CA SER A 179 0.52 -15.65 14.24
C SER A 179 1.37 -14.49 14.77
N ASN A 180 2.44 -14.76 15.47
CA ASN A 180 3.29 -13.77 16.12
C ASN A 180 3.91 -12.76 15.17
N GLU A 181 4.25 -13.16 13.95
CA GLU A 181 4.78 -12.25 12.94
C GLU A 181 3.72 -11.21 12.52
N MET A 182 2.49 -11.68 12.25
CA MET A 182 1.35 -10.80 11.95
C MET A 182 1.12 -9.81 13.10
N LYS A 183 1.02 -10.30 14.35
CA LYS A 183 0.83 -9.45 15.53
C LYS A 183 1.93 -8.40 15.65
N THR A 184 3.19 -8.79 15.51
CA THR A 184 4.34 -7.87 15.61
C THR A 184 4.26 -6.77 14.55
N ARG A 185 4.06 -7.14 13.28
CA ARG A 185 4.01 -6.18 12.16
C ARG A 185 2.83 -5.23 12.27
N ILE A 186 1.64 -5.75 12.61
CA ILE A 186 0.45 -4.92 12.80
C ILE A 186 0.64 -3.97 13.99
N ASN A 187 1.16 -4.45 15.13
CA ASN A 187 1.37 -3.61 16.30
C ASN A 187 2.35 -2.46 16.02
N GLN A 188 3.47 -2.74 15.36
CA GLN A 188 4.44 -1.71 14.96
C GLN A 188 3.80 -0.68 14.03
N TYR A 189 3.04 -1.13 13.04
CA TYR A 189 2.34 -0.23 12.12
C TYR A 189 1.28 0.63 12.84
N LEU A 190 0.43 0.03 13.68
CA LEU A 190 -0.56 0.76 14.47
C LEU A 190 0.08 1.76 15.43
N THR A 191 1.26 1.46 16.00
CA THR A 191 2.01 2.40 16.84
C THR A 191 2.36 3.68 16.06
N ILE A 192 2.84 3.54 14.83
CA ILE A 192 3.16 4.69 13.96
C ILE A 192 1.90 5.51 13.62
N LEU A 193 0.78 4.84 13.36
CA LEU A 193 -0.49 5.53 13.14
C LEU A 193 -0.96 6.25 14.40
N TYR A 194 -0.88 5.60 15.56
CA TYR A 194 -1.25 6.18 16.86
C TYR A 194 -0.42 7.41 17.20
N GLU A 195 0.89 7.35 17.01
CA GLU A 195 1.79 8.49 17.22
C GLU A 195 1.50 9.65 16.26
N SER A 196 1.05 9.37 15.06
CA SER A 196 0.66 10.38 14.08
C SER A 196 -0.70 11.00 14.40
N ASN A 197 -1.68 10.16 14.73
CA ASN A 197 -3.04 10.57 15.10
C ASN A 197 -3.73 9.44 15.90
N PRO A 198 -3.87 9.56 17.22
CA PRO A 198 -4.51 8.53 18.04
C PRO A 198 -5.91 8.09 17.56
N SER A 199 -6.67 9.00 16.95
CA SER A 199 -8.01 8.68 16.44
C SER A 199 -7.99 7.70 15.26
N SER A 200 -6.86 7.58 14.55
CA SER A 200 -6.71 6.63 13.43
C SER A 200 -6.76 5.17 13.85
N VAL A 201 -6.51 4.89 15.13
CA VAL A 201 -6.56 3.56 15.73
C VAL A 201 -7.64 3.44 16.83
N GLY A 202 -8.65 4.32 16.81
CA GLY A 202 -9.75 4.29 17.78
C GLY A 202 -9.44 4.97 19.12
N GLY A 203 -8.37 5.75 19.22
CA GLY A 203 -8.00 6.52 20.41
C GLY A 203 -7.07 5.80 21.40
N SER A 204 -6.89 4.49 21.26
CA SER A 204 -5.95 3.69 22.05
C SER A 204 -5.40 2.53 21.25
N MET A 205 -4.19 2.08 21.57
CA MET A 205 -3.63 0.86 20.99
C MET A 205 -4.46 -0.36 21.41
N PRO A 206 -4.67 -1.33 20.50
CA PRO A 206 -5.39 -2.56 20.83
C PRO A 206 -4.59 -3.42 21.81
N ASP A 207 -5.31 -4.18 22.61
CA ASP A 207 -4.74 -5.20 23.49
C ASP A 207 -4.51 -6.55 22.75
N ASP A 208 -4.01 -7.55 23.48
CA ASP A 208 -3.70 -8.86 22.92
C ASP A 208 -4.93 -9.60 22.34
N ASN A 209 -6.14 -9.33 22.85
CA ASN A 209 -7.36 -9.97 22.38
C ASN A 209 -7.82 -9.47 21.00
N PHE A 210 -7.22 -8.38 20.50
CA PHE A 210 -7.48 -7.88 19.16
C PHE A 210 -6.95 -8.83 18.07
N TYR A 211 -5.91 -9.58 18.37
CA TYR A 211 -5.22 -10.44 17.41
C TYR A 211 -5.77 -11.88 17.52
N ALA A 212 -6.23 -12.43 16.40
CA ALA A 212 -6.58 -13.86 16.33
C ALA A 212 -5.29 -14.70 16.31
N GLU A 213 -5.31 -15.78 17.10
CA GLU A 213 -4.21 -16.78 17.18
C GLU A 213 -4.34 -17.84 16.08
#